data_7dd7b58a7b517e4fb7d07f6150ad99c6
#
_entry.id   7dd7b58a7b517e4fb7d07f6150ad99c6
#
_cell.length_a   1.000
_cell.length_b   1.000
_cell.length_c   1.000
_cell.angle_alpha   90.00
_cell.angle_beta   90.00
_cell.angle_gamma   90.00
#
_symmetry.space_group_name_H-M   'P 1'
#
loop_
_entity.id
_entity.type
_entity.pdbx_description
1 polymer ?
#
loop_
_entity_poly.entity_id
_entity_poly.type
_entity_poly.pdbx_seq_one_letter_code
_entity_poly.pdbx_strand_id
1 'polypeptide(L)'
;MRLRLLLPALLPLAAACSGPADQPAGSATTAVAPDTTGAAAPEPLDTARAATVNAQSDTLLVRRNRHVFSNPAAPDVFTLVLRGPSVLSGEATFTITTATGEVIFREIMTSPELEAALVYEMKTPTATQAEREAYVRRRVQEFFAATNFQRPALAPTAAYPSPAPASPDRATWNDLRQRPDAVRFNYLVGKEDRRHLAWSPLSKQVVHLP
;
A
#
# COMPACT_ATOMS: atom_id res chain seq x y z
N MET A 1 36.57 -40.34 -15.64
CA MET A 1 36.34 -41.64 -15.01
C MET A 1 34.90 -41.65 -14.60
N ARG A 2 34.03 -42.29 -15.42
CA ARG A 2 33.14 -43.41 -15.09
C ARG A 2 32.11 -43.06 -14.00
N LEU A 3 30.75 -43.18 -14.10
CA LEU A 3 29.90 -44.21 -14.76
C LEU A 3 28.45 -43.72 -14.58
N ARG A 4 27.60 -43.50 -15.54
CA ARG A 4 26.47 -44.28 -16.06
C ARG A 4 25.61 -44.99 -15.00
N LEU A 5 24.28 -44.75 -15.04
CA LEU A 5 23.17 -45.70 -15.26
C LEU A 5 21.86 -44.93 -15.11
N LEU A 6 21.03 -44.75 -16.16
CA LEU A 6 20.06 -45.58 -16.87
C LEU A 6 18.84 -46.00 -16.01
N LEU A 7 17.69 -45.35 -16.34
CA LEU A 7 16.34 -45.81 -16.74
C LEU A 7 15.85 -47.22 -16.22
N PRO A 8 14.51 -47.59 -16.22
CA PRO A 8 13.37 -47.09 -17.01
C PRO A 8 12.01 -46.97 -16.26
N ALA A 9 11.10 -46.21 -16.83
CA ALA A 9 9.74 -46.46 -17.32
C ALA A 9 8.86 -47.54 -16.65
N LEU A 10 7.61 -47.18 -16.37
CA LEU A 10 6.39 -47.94 -16.70
C LEU A 10 5.11 -47.11 -16.44
N LEU A 11 4.33 -46.89 -17.51
CA LEU A 11 2.89 -46.63 -17.47
C LEU A 11 2.15 -47.96 -17.18
N PRO A 12 0.88 -47.90 -16.68
CA PRO A 12 -0.18 -48.32 -17.58
C PRO A 12 -1.45 -47.43 -17.61
N LEU A 13 -2.10 -47.48 -18.76
CA LEU A 13 -3.47 -47.11 -19.09
C LEU A 13 -4.51 -48.01 -18.37
N ALA A 14 -5.69 -47.42 -18.10
CA ALA A 14 -7.02 -48.07 -18.20
C ALA A 14 -8.04 -46.97 -18.22
N ALA A 15 -8.77 -46.64 -19.26
CA ALA A 15 -9.85 -47.22 -20.02
C ALA A 15 -11.21 -47.20 -19.28
N ALA A 16 -12.04 -46.27 -19.73
CA ALA A 16 -13.45 -46.33 -20.12
C ALA A 16 -14.48 -47.06 -19.23
N CYS A 17 -15.62 -46.35 -19.00
CA CYS A 17 -16.93 -46.94 -19.39
C CYS A 17 -17.98 -45.83 -19.40
N SER A 18 -18.59 -45.67 -20.55
CA SER A 18 -19.83 -44.95 -20.86
C SER A 18 -21.03 -45.82 -20.45
N GLY A 19 -22.13 -45.19 -20.05
CA GLY A 19 -23.42 -45.83 -19.98
C GLY A 19 -24.55 -44.76 -19.85
N PRO A 20 -25.53 -44.76 -20.76
CA PRO A 20 -26.71 -43.87 -20.65
C PRO A 20 -27.87 -44.65 -20.05
N ALA A 21 -28.69 -43.99 -19.23
CA ALA A 21 -30.05 -44.48 -18.98
C ALA A 21 -30.92 -43.35 -18.40
N ASP A 22 -31.95 -43.02 -19.17
CA ASP A 22 -33.37 -42.84 -18.87
C ASP A 22 -33.82 -41.72 -17.92
N GLN A 23 -34.53 -40.79 -18.57
CA GLN A 23 -35.56 -39.93 -17.97
C GLN A 23 -36.82 -40.72 -17.68
N PRO A 24 -37.58 -40.34 -16.67
CA PRO A 24 -39.00 -40.17 -16.85
C PRO A 24 -39.46 -38.74 -16.56
N ALA A 25 -40.37 -38.31 -17.42
CA ALA A 25 -41.15 -37.07 -17.29
C ALA A 25 -42.06 -37.11 -16.06
N GLY A 26 -42.07 -36.00 -15.35
CA GLY A 26 -43.00 -35.78 -14.21
C GLY A 26 -43.27 -34.31 -13.97
N SER A 27 -44.38 -33.84 -14.49
CA SER A 27 -45.30 -32.80 -14.02
C SER A 27 -44.74 -31.48 -13.48
N ALA A 28 -45.02 -30.43 -14.25
CA ALA A 28 -44.99 -29.03 -13.85
C ALA A 28 -45.79 -28.74 -12.58
N THR A 29 -45.15 -28.20 -11.58
CA THR A 29 -45.79 -27.41 -10.54
C THR A 29 -45.13 -26.04 -10.54
N THR A 30 -45.85 -25.05 -11.02
CA THR A 30 -45.47 -23.64 -11.01
C THR A 30 -45.44 -23.17 -9.56
N ALA A 31 -44.25 -23.15 -8.96
CA ALA A 31 -44.03 -22.43 -7.72
C ALA A 31 -43.50 -21.04 -8.08
N VAL A 32 -44.32 -20.03 -7.81
CA VAL A 32 -43.93 -18.62 -7.83
C VAL A 32 -42.82 -18.45 -6.79
N ALA A 33 -41.61 -18.22 -7.25
CA ALA A 33 -40.47 -17.82 -6.39
C ALA A 33 -40.68 -16.37 -5.93
N PRO A 34 -40.51 -16.06 -4.65
CA PRO A 34 -40.47 -14.67 -4.21
C PRO A 34 -39.22 -13.99 -4.80
N ASP A 35 -39.44 -12.83 -5.42
CA ASP A 35 -38.39 -11.89 -5.84
C ASP A 35 -37.58 -11.49 -4.62
N THR A 36 -36.47 -12.22 -4.39
CA THR A 36 -35.42 -11.77 -3.49
C THR A 36 -34.49 -10.95 -4.34
N THR A 37 -34.67 -9.64 -4.33
CA THR A 37 -33.66 -8.66 -4.77
C THR A 37 -32.48 -8.85 -3.84
N GLY A 38 -31.67 -9.86 -4.12
CA GLY A 38 -30.39 -10.07 -3.43
C GLY A 38 -29.49 -8.89 -3.74
N ALA A 39 -29.18 -8.09 -2.71
CA ALA A 39 -28.08 -7.17 -2.80
C ALA A 39 -26.87 -7.96 -3.31
N ALA A 40 -26.32 -7.54 -4.45
CA ALA A 40 -25.14 -8.16 -5.02
C ALA A 40 -24.05 -8.19 -3.93
N ALA A 41 -23.50 -9.37 -3.66
CA ALA A 41 -22.37 -9.49 -2.76
C ALA A 41 -21.25 -8.58 -3.28
N PRO A 42 -20.52 -7.87 -2.41
CA PRO A 42 -19.41 -7.03 -2.84
C PRO A 42 -18.42 -7.91 -3.59
N GLU A 43 -18.10 -7.52 -4.83
CA GLU A 43 -17.08 -8.22 -5.62
C GLU A 43 -15.74 -8.16 -4.87
N PRO A 44 -14.98 -9.28 -4.83
CA PRO A 44 -13.62 -9.27 -4.28
C PRO A 44 -12.79 -8.23 -5.02
N LEU A 45 -12.03 -7.42 -4.30
CA LEU A 45 -11.07 -6.49 -4.89
C LEU A 45 -10.15 -7.26 -5.85
N ASP A 46 -10.22 -6.94 -7.14
CA ASP A 46 -9.32 -7.49 -8.15
C ASP A 46 -7.93 -6.88 -7.98
N THR A 47 -7.08 -7.54 -7.19
CA THR A 47 -5.69 -7.15 -6.95
C THR A 47 -4.76 -7.47 -8.13
N ALA A 48 -5.26 -8.19 -9.14
CA ALA A 48 -4.50 -8.56 -10.34
C ALA A 48 -4.60 -7.52 -11.46
N ARG A 49 -5.43 -6.49 -11.31
CA ARG A 49 -5.57 -5.45 -12.32
C ARG A 49 -4.30 -4.63 -12.41
N ALA A 50 -3.65 -4.66 -13.58
CA ALA A 50 -2.50 -3.79 -13.87
C ALA A 50 -2.88 -2.33 -13.59
N ALA A 51 -2.00 -1.60 -12.90
CA ALA A 51 -2.20 -0.19 -12.59
C ALA A 51 -2.50 0.57 -13.89
N THR A 52 -3.70 1.16 -13.97
CA THR A 52 -4.12 1.98 -15.11
C THR A 52 -3.49 3.36 -15.09
N VAL A 53 -2.78 3.71 -14.01
CA VAL A 53 -2.15 5.00 -13.78
C VAL A 53 -0.65 4.90 -14.09
N ASN A 54 -0.15 5.86 -14.87
CA ASN A 54 1.26 5.96 -15.24
C ASN A 54 1.71 7.43 -15.30
N ALA A 55 2.95 7.67 -15.73
CA ALA A 55 3.51 9.02 -15.79
C ALA A 55 2.78 9.97 -16.77
N GLN A 56 2.04 9.43 -17.75
CA GLN A 56 1.24 10.17 -18.74
C GLN A 56 -0.19 10.45 -18.26
N SER A 57 -0.63 9.81 -17.17
CA SER A 57 -1.95 10.06 -16.60
C SER A 57 -2.04 11.48 -16.04
N ASP A 58 -3.25 12.04 -16.07
CA ASP A 58 -3.52 13.41 -15.61
C ASP A 58 -3.07 13.60 -14.17
N THR A 59 -2.39 14.71 -13.92
CA THR A 59 -2.01 15.13 -12.57
C THR A 59 -3.20 15.83 -11.93
N LEU A 60 -3.78 15.23 -10.91
CA LEU A 60 -4.96 15.72 -10.21
C LEU A 60 -4.60 16.60 -9.01
N LEU A 61 -3.64 16.17 -8.20
CA LEU A 61 -3.20 16.90 -7.01
C LEU A 61 -1.69 16.79 -6.88
N VAL A 62 -1.07 17.87 -6.38
CA VAL A 62 0.35 17.91 -6.04
C VAL A 62 0.51 18.57 -4.68
N ARG A 63 1.26 17.93 -3.80
CA ARG A 63 1.72 18.53 -2.55
C ARG A 63 3.23 18.42 -2.47
N ARG A 64 3.89 19.51 -2.10
CA ARG A 64 5.35 19.57 -1.86
C ARG A 64 5.65 20.24 -0.54
N ASN A 65 6.71 19.76 0.10
CA ASN A 65 7.28 20.37 1.28
C ASN A 65 8.80 20.24 1.23
N ARG A 66 9.52 21.11 1.93
CA ARG A 66 10.96 21.00 2.14
C ARG A 66 11.24 20.78 3.62
N HIS A 67 12.02 19.77 3.92
CA HIS A 67 12.38 19.47 5.30
C HIS A 67 13.80 18.93 5.36
N VAL A 68 14.56 19.34 6.36
CA VAL A 68 15.86 18.76 6.65
C VAL A 68 15.65 17.31 7.10
N PHE A 69 16.15 16.34 6.32
CA PHE A 69 15.94 14.94 6.58
C PHE A 69 17.19 14.08 6.33
N SER A 70 17.76 14.07 5.12
CA SER A 70 18.96 13.29 4.81
C SER A 70 20.25 14.06 5.06
N ASN A 71 20.21 15.39 4.91
CA ASN A 71 21.36 16.26 5.06
C ASN A 71 21.01 17.46 5.95
N PRO A 72 21.72 17.68 7.09
CA PRO A 72 21.44 18.82 7.97
C PRO A 72 21.72 20.18 7.33
N ALA A 73 22.58 20.23 6.30
CA ALA A 73 22.95 21.49 5.63
C ALA A 73 21.99 21.89 4.49
N ALA A 74 21.16 20.98 4.00
CA ALA A 74 20.28 21.26 2.86
C ALA A 74 18.96 20.47 2.98
N PRO A 75 17.80 21.14 2.83
CA PRO A 75 16.51 20.46 2.94
C PRO A 75 16.24 19.56 1.73
N ASP A 76 15.71 18.38 1.99
CA ASP A 76 15.17 17.48 1.00
C ASP A 76 13.77 17.92 0.57
N VAL A 77 13.36 17.53 -0.64
CA VAL A 77 12.05 17.82 -1.21
C VAL A 77 11.14 16.59 -1.06
N PHE A 78 10.12 16.71 -0.26
CA PHE A 78 9.03 15.76 -0.10
C PHE A 78 7.94 16.09 -1.12
N THR A 79 7.58 15.14 -1.97
CA THR A 79 6.59 15.36 -3.03
C THR A 79 5.57 14.23 -3.01
N LEU A 80 4.27 14.59 -3.00
CA LEU A 80 3.16 13.68 -3.22
C LEU A 80 2.41 14.13 -4.47
N VAL A 81 2.26 13.23 -5.45
CA VAL A 81 1.56 13.50 -6.72
C VAL A 81 0.48 12.46 -6.90
N LEU A 82 -0.78 12.88 -6.89
CA LEU A 82 -1.92 12.04 -7.24
C LEU A 82 -2.20 12.17 -8.75
N ARG A 83 -2.22 11.06 -9.45
CA ARG A 83 -2.52 10.95 -10.88
C ARG A 83 -3.65 9.97 -11.12
N GLY A 84 -4.34 10.12 -12.25
CA GLY A 84 -5.35 9.15 -12.67
C GLY A 84 -6.62 9.78 -13.22
N PRO A 85 -7.65 8.97 -13.47
CA PRO A 85 -8.89 9.45 -14.08
C PRO A 85 -9.77 10.26 -13.11
N SER A 86 -9.66 10.02 -11.79
CA SER A 86 -10.37 10.80 -10.77
C SER A 86 -9.64 10.75 -9.43
N VAL A 87 -10.01 11.64 -8.52
CA VAL A 87 -9.45 11.70 -7.16
C VAL A 87 -9.69 10.39 -6.37
N LEU A 88 -10.77 9.67 -6.66
CA LEU A 88 -11.13 8.43 -5.97
C LEU A 88 -10.60 7.16 -6.64
N SER A 89 -10.05 7.26 -7.86
CA SER A 89 -9.52 6.13 -8.62
C SER A 89 -8.10 6.36 -9.15
N GLY A 90 -7.36 7.26 -8.51
CA GLY A 90 -5.97 7.56 -8.86
C GLY A 90 -4.95 6.80 -8.02
N GLU A 91 -3.68 7.08 -8.32
CA GLU A 91 -2.52 6.64 -7.55
C GLU A 91 -1.68 7.85 -7.13
N ALA A 92 -1.31 7.88 -5.87
CA ALA A 92 -0.43 8.88 -5.30
C ALA A 92 1.00 8.34 -5.22
N THR A 93 1.93 9.00 -5.90
CA THR A 93 3.35 8.72 -5.77
C THR A 93 3.96 9.67 -4.74
N PHE A 94 4.46 9.13 -3.65
CA PHE A 94 5.26 9.84 -2.65
C PHE A 94 6.74 9.65 -2.95
N THR A 95 7.51 10.74 -3.01
CA THR A 95 8.97 10.72 -3.18
C THR A 95 9.65 11.66 -2.20
N ILE A 96 10.85 11.27 -1.77
CA ILE A 96 11.80 12.16 -1.08
C ILE A 96 13.02 12.30 -2.01
N THR A 97 13.32 13.55 -2.37
CA THR A 97 14.42 13.88 -3.29
C THR A 97 15.42 14.77 -2.56
N THR A 98 16.68 14.43 -2.61
CA THR A 98 17.77 15.25 -2.01
C THR A 98 17.88 16.60 -2.70
N ALA A 99 18.60 17.52 -2.06
CA ALA A 99 18.94 18.82 -2.66
C ALA A 99 19.72 18.68 -3.99
N THR A 100 20.40 17.56 -4.20
CA THR A 100 21.15 17.25 -5.44
C THR A 100 20.30 16.60 -6.52
N GLY A 101 19.02 16.33 -6.24
CA GLY A 101 18.08 15.74 -7.21
C GLY A 101 17.99 14.21 -7.17
N GLU A 102 18.69 13.55 -6.26
CA GLU A 102 18.60 12.09 -6.09
C GLU A 102 17.29 11.71 -5.38
N VAL A 103 16.57 10.73 -5.90
CA VAL A 103 15.38 10.16 -5.24
C VAL A 103 15.84 9.09 -4.25
N ILE A 104 15.75 9.39 -2.95
CA ILE A 104 16.16 8.50 -1.86
C ILE A 104 15.01 7.68 -1.27
N PHE A 105 13.77 8.01 -1.64
CA PHE A 105 12.58 7.25 -1.25
C PHE A 105 11.49 7.38 -2.29
N ARG A 106 10.77 6.28 -2.53
CA ARG A 106 9.58 6.26 -3.39
C ARG A 106 8.59 5.24 -2.88
N GLU A 107 7.33 5.65 -2.84
CA GLU A 107 6.20 4.79 -2.52
C GLU A 107 4.97 5.16 -3.35
N ILE A 108 4.15 4.17 -3.67
CA ILE A 108 2.90 4.35 -4.39
C ILE A 108 1.76 3.95 -3.45
N MET A 109 0.74 4.80 -3.38
CA MET A 109 -0.48 4.61 -2.61
C MET A 109 -1.68 4.80 -3.54
N THR A 110 -2.68 3.96 -3.43
CA THR A 110 -3.92 4.12 -4.18
C THR A 110 -4.85 5.14 -3.53
N SER A 111 -5.77 5.73 -4.30
CA SER A 111 -6.82 6.60 -3.74
C SER A 111 -7.67 5.91 -2.67
N PRO A 112 -8.08 4.63 -2.83
CA PRO A 112 -8.75 3.89 -1.76
C PRO A 112 -7.94 3.79 -0.46
N GLU A 113 -6.61 3.64 -0.52
CA GLU A 113 -5.75 3.66 0.67
C GLU A 113 -5.72 5.04 1.32
N LEU A 114 -5.68 6.12 0.54
CA LEU A 114 -5.77 7.48 1.08
C LEU A 114 -7.12 7.76 1.70
N GLU A 115 -8.19 7.18 1.18
CA GLU A 115 -9.56 7.35 1.66
C GLU A 115 -9.90 6.50 2.89
N ALA A 116 -9.24 5.36 3.06
CA ALA A 116 -9.68 4.28 3.96
C ALA A 116 -9.97 4.72 5.40
N ALA A 117 -9.24 5.71 5.92
CA ALA A 117 -9.46 6.21 7.28
C ALA A 117 -10.66 7.19 7.40
N LEU A 118 -11.34 7.55 6.31
CA LEU A 118 -12.57 8.34 6.34
C LEU A 118 -13.63 7.70 7.25
N VAL A 119 -13.65 6.36 7.31
CA VAL A 119 -14.60 5.61 8.15
C VAL A 119 -14.61 6.06 9.61
N TYR A 120 -13.52 6.61 10.12
CA TYR A 120 -13.45 7.13 11.50
C TYR A 120 -14.02 8.54 11.67
N GLU A 121 -14.27 9.24 10.57
CA GLU A 121 -14.82 10.60 10.58
C GLU A 121 -16.27 10.66 10.10
N MET A 122 -16.77 9.56 9.52
CA MET A 122 -18.14 9.47 9.02
C MET A 122 -19.16 9.63 10.15
N LYS A 123 -20.16 10.46 9.90
CA LYS A 123 -21.33 10.66 10.80
C LYS A 123 -22.50 9.75 10.45
N THR A 124 -22.48 9.18 9.25
CA THR A 124 -23.50 8.30 8.69
C THR A 124 -22.86 7.00 8.21
N PRO A 125 -23.60 5.90 8.06
CA PRO A 125 -23.05 4.63 7.59
C PRO A 125 -22.40 4.69 6.20
N THR A 126 -22.76 5.68 5.39
CA THR A 126 -22.25 5.86 4.03
C THR A 126 -21.78 7.31 3.84
N ALA A 127 -20.74 7.50 3.02
CA ALA A 127 -20.28 8.81 2.59
C ALA A 127 -20.65 9.05 1.12
N THR A 128 -21.04 10.26 0.79
CA THR A 128 -21.27 10.70 -0.59
C THR A 128 -19.94 10.79 -1.35
N GLN A 129 -20.01 10.76 -2.68
CA GLN A 129 -18.81 10.95 -3.51
C GLN A 129 -18.09 12.26 -3.17
N ALA A 130 -18.82 13.35 -2.98
CA ALA A 130 -18.26 14.64 -2.66
C ALA A 130 -17.50 14.65 -1.32
N GLU A 131 -18.04 13.98 -0.29
CA GLU A 131 -17.37 13.83 1.01
C GLU A 131 -16.09 13.01 0.90
N ARG A 132 -16.11 11.93 0.14
CA ARG A 132 -14.96 11.08 -0.14
C ARG A 132 -13.85 11.85 -0.87
N GLU A 133 -14.20 12.58 -1.94
CA GLU A 133 -13.25 13.42 -2.67
C GLU A 133 -12.67 14.53 -1.79
N ALA A 134 -13.51 15.20 -1.01
CA ALA A 134 -13.08 16.25 -0.08
C ALA A 134 -12.08 15.70 0.97
N TYR A 135 -12.35 14.49 1.47
CA TYR A 135 -11.46 13.80 2.38
C TYR A 135 -10.09 13.52 1.75
N VAL A 136 -10.05 12.89 0.56
CA VAL A 136 -8.79 12.59 -0.13
C VAL A 136 -8.00 13.86 -0.42
N ARG A 137 -8.66 14.93 -0.89
CA ARG A 137 -8.02 16.22 -1.13
C ARG A 137 -7.39 16.79 0.15
N ARG A 138 -8.12 16.75 1.28
CA ARG A 138 -7.59 17.17 2.58
C ARG A 138 -6.40 16.30 3.00
N ARG A 139 -6.49 15.00 2.88
CA ARG A 139 -5.40 14.07 3.19
C ARG A 139 -4.12 14.40 2.41
N VAL A 140 -4.24 14.70 1.10
CA VAL A 140 -3.11 15.12 0.28
C VAL A 140 -2.54 16.46 0.75
N GLN A 141 -3.40 17.43 1.09
CA GLN A 141 -2.96 18.75 1.59
C GLN A 141 -2.20 18.65 2.91
N GLU A 142 -2.65 17.79 3.82
CA GLU A 142 -2.11 17.63 5.17
C GLU A 142 -0.97 16.58 5.23
N PHE A 143 -0.67 15.88 4.14
CA PHE A 143 0.28 14.78 4.13
C PHE A 143 1.65 15.17 4.68
N PHE A 144 2.10 16.38 4.41
CA PHE A 144 3.34 16.95 4.94
C PHE A 144 3.09 18.03 6.01
N ALA A 145 2.08 17.84 6.85
CA ALA A 145 1.87 18.73 8.00
C ALA A 145 3.07 18.70 8.94
N ALA A 146 3.38 19.82 9.59
CA ALA A 146 4.52 19.94 10.49
C ALA A 146 4.48 18.89 11.63
N THR A 147 3.30 18.50 12.08
CA THR A 147 3.07 17.47 13.10
C THR A 147 3.51 16.07 12.66
N ASN A 148 3.67 15.85 11.36
CA ASN A 148 4.13 14.58 10.82
C ASN A 148 5.66 14.45 10.86
N PHE A 149 6.38 15.53 11.15
CA PHE A 149 7.83 15.52 11.33
C PHE A 149 8.16 15.65 12.82
N GLN A 150 8.88 14.67 13.35
CA GLN A 150 9.24 14.62 14.77
C GLN A 150 10.75 14.53 14.95
N ARG A 151 11.25 15.15 16.01
CA ARG A 151 12.64 15.05 16.47
C ARG A 151 12.67 14.74 17.98
N PRO A 152 13.58 13.86 18.40
CA PRO A 152 14.43 12.98 17.60
C PRO A 152 13.60 11.88 16.88
N ALA A 153 14.20 11.23 15.87
CA ALA A 153 13.55 10.11 15.16
C ALA A 153 13.23 8.94 16.11
N LEU A 154 14.10 8.68 17.06
CA LEU A 154 13.94 7.69 18.12
C LEU A 154 14.27 8.33 19.48
N ALA A 155 13.47 7.98 20.49
CA ALA A 155 13.82 8.37 21.87
C ALA A 155 15.15 7.73 22.28
N PRO A 156 16.02 8.43 23.06
CA PRO A 156 17.30 7.85 23.53
C PRO A 156 17.14 6.55 24.29
N THR A 157 15.98 6.37 24.95
CA THR A 157 15.63 5.17 25.73
C THR A 157 14.86 4.12 24.93
N ALA A 158 14.61 4.35 23.61
CA ALA A 158 13.85 3.41 22.79
C ALA A 158 14.54 2.03 22.76
N ALA A 159 13.79 1.00 23.16
CA ALA A 159 14.27 -0.37 23.06
C ALA A 159 14.33 -0.81 21.60
N TYR A 160 15.32 -1.63 21.26
CA TYR A 160 15.36 -2.24 19.93
C TYR A 160 14.16 -3.19 19.79
N PRO A 161 13.34 -3.04 18.75
CA PRO A 161 12.17 -3.88 18.56
C PRO A 161 12.54 -5.32 18.26
N SER A 162 11.58 -6.24 18.39
CA SER A 162 11.74 -7.59 17.85
C SER A 162 12.01 -7.51 16.35
N PRO A 163 12.93 -8.32 15.81
CA PRO A 163 13.25 -8.29 14.40
C PRO A 163 11.99 -8.51 13.55
N ALA A 164 11.75 -7.59 12.63
CA ALA A 164 10.71 -7.70 11.62
C ALA A 164 11.36 -7.40 10.24
N PRO A 165 10.83 -7.96 9.13
CA PRO A 165 11.46 -7.86 7.82
C PRO A 165 11.77 -6.42 7.35
N ALA A 166 10.97 -5.45 7.79
CA ALA A 166 11.13 -4.05 7.44
C ALA A 166 11.85 -3.20 8.50
N SER A 167 12.22 -3.79 9.65
CA SER A 167 12.90 -3.05 10.72
C SER A 167 14.39 -2.85 10.38
N PRO A 168 14.98 -1.70 10.75
CA PRO A 168 16.42 -1.49 10.59
C PRO A 168 17.19 -2.47 11.46
N ASP A 169 18.42 -2.78 11.05
CA ASP A 169 19.31 -3.58 11.87
C ASP A 169 19.69 -2.86 13.19
N ARG A 170 20.26 -3.61 14.13
CA ARG A 170 20.63 -3.09 15.45
C ARG A 170 21.65 -1.95 15.39
N ALA A 171 22.58 -1.97 14.43
CA ALA A 171 23.59 -0.92 14.29
C ALA A 171 22.93 0.38 13.82
N THR A 172 22.11 0.32 12.80
CA THR A 172 21.29 1.43 12.29
C THR A 172 20.36 1.99 13.36
N TRP A 173 19.67 1.12 14.12
CA TRP A 173 18.82 1.53 15.23
C TRP A 173 19.60 2.31 16.31
N ASN A 174 20.76 1.78 16.72
CA ASN A 174 21.60 2.41 17.74
C ASN A 174 22.17 3.75 17.26
N ASP A 175 22.57 3.86 16.00
CA ASP A 175 23.03 5.12 15.40
C ASP A 175 21.90 6.16 15.44
N LEU A 176 20.72 5.83 14.95
CA LEU A 176 19.56 6.74 14.95
C LEU A 176 19.15 7.18 16.36
N ARG A 177 19.20 6.28 17.33
CA ARG A 177 18.87 6.59 18.73
C ARG A 177 19.84 7.59 19.36
N GLN A 178 21.09 7.63 18.90
CA GLN A 178 22.12 8.56 19.38
C GLN A 178 22.09 9.93 18.69
N ARG A 179 21.22 10.11 17.69
CA ARG A 179 21.10 11.35 16.89
C ARG A 179 19.90 12.18 17.33
N PRO A 180 20.09 13.24 18.14
CA PRO A 180 18.99 14.10 18.57
C PRO A 180 18.42 14.93 17.43
N ASP A 181 19.16 15.13 16.34
CA ASP A 181 18.78 15.88 15.15
C ASP A 181 18.10 15.02 14.07
N ALA A 182 18.14 13.68 14.19
CA ALA A 182 17.47 12.79 13.26
C ALA A 182 15.95 13.07 13.23
N VAL A 183 15.39 13.08 12.04
CA VAL A 183 13.95 13.36 11.82
C VAL A 183 13.22 12.06 11.52
N ARG A 184 12.08 11.87 12.17
CA ARG A 184 11.08 10.86 11.81
C ARG A 184 9.94 11.55 11.07
N PHE A 185 9.63 11.03 9.88
CA PHE A 185 8.43 11.40 9.13
C PHE A 185 7.37 10.32 9.31
N ASN A 186 6.16 10.74 9.71
CA ASN A 186 5.04 9.85 10.00
C ASN A 186 3.94 10.08 8.96
N TYR A 187 3.35 9.01 8.43
CA TYR A 187 2.20 9.08 7.53
C TYR A 187 1.34 7.82 7.67
N LEU A 188 0.11 7.91 7.20
CA LEU A 188 -0.86 6.83 7.27
C LEU A 188 -1.12 6.29 5.86
N VAL A 189 -1.02 4.99 5.69
CA VAL A 189 -1.46 4.26 4.50
C VAL A 189 -2.64 3.39 4.89
N GLY A 190 -3.67 3.36 4.03
CA GLY A 190 -4.87 2.61 4.38
C GLY A 190 -5.57 3.18 5.62
N LYS A 191 -6.19 2.28 6.37
CA LYS A 191 -7.02 2.64 7.51
C LYS A 191 -6.21 2.83 8.80
N GLU A 192 -5.19 2.00 9.02
CA GLU A 192 -4.48 1.91 10.30
C GLU A 192 -2.96 1.77 10.15
N ASP A 193 -2.44 1.55 8.94
CA ASP A 193 -1.02 1.35 8.70
C ASP A 193 -0.27 2.69 8.81
N ARG A 194 0.21 2.96 10.01
CA ARG A 194 1.06 4.13 10.30
C ARG A 194 2.50 3.79 9.98
N ARG A 195 3.05 4.50 9.01
CA ARG A 195 4.44 4.34 8.59
C ARG A 195 5.32 5.44 9.13
N HIS A 196 6.51 5.06 9.51
CA HIS A 196 7.52 5.94 10.08
C HIS A 196 8.81 5.80 9.28
N LEU A 197 9.31 6.90 8.75
CA LEU A 197 10.56 6.94 7.99
C LEU A 197 11.62 7.74 8.75
N ALA A 198 12.86 7.29 8.67
CA ALA A 198 14.02 8.08 9.05
C ALA A 198 15.16 7.86 8.06
N TRP A 199 16.04 8.84 7.93
CA TRP A 199 17.27 8.69 7.18
C TRP A 199 18.37 8.09 8.05
N SER A 200 18.98 7.01 7.57
CA SER A 200 20.17 6.42 8.20
C SER A 200 21.44 6.86 7.47
N PRO A 201 22.29 7.73 8.06
CA PRO A 201 23.58 8.05 7.47
C PRO A 201 24.53 6.85 7.42
N LEU A 202 24.34 5.89 8.34
CA LEU A 202 25.16 4.68 8.41
C LEU A 202 24.93 3.78 7.19
N SER A 203 23.67 3.51 6.84
CA SER A 203 23.32 2.70 5.67
C SER A 203 23.10 3.52 4.39
N LYS A 204 23.10 4.87 4.49
CA LYS A 204 22.86 5.83 3.40
C LYS A 204 21.52 5.58 2.70
N GLN A 205 20.49 5.29 3.46
CA GLN A 205 19.15 5.02 2.94
C GLN A 205 18.05 5.44 3.92
N VAL A 206 16.85 5.59 3.40
CA VAL A 206 15.64 5.75 4.20
C VAL A 206 15.27 4.39 4.79
N VAL A 207 15.01 4.36 6.08
CA VAL A 207 14.61 3.14 6.81
C VAL A 207 13.22 3.31 7.39
N HIS A 208 12.48 2.20 7.45
CA HIS A 208 11.21 2.14 8.15
C HIS A 208 11.45 1.89 9.64
N LEU A 209 10.82 2.70 10.47
CA LEU A 209 10.78 2.50 11.92
C LEU A 209 9.46 1.83 12.30
N PRO A 210 9.43 1.01 13.37
CA PRO A 210 8.21 0.39 13.88
C PRO A 210 7.25 1.41 14.51
#